data_f6398605cd30e7cfe3d97cc149f575ff
#
_entry.id   f6398605cd30e7cfe3d97cc149f575ff
#
_cell.length_a   1.000
_cell.length_b   1.000
_cell.length_c   1.000
_cell.angle_alpha   90.00
_cell.angle_beta   90.00
_cell.angle_gamma   90.00
#
_symmetry.space_group_name_H-M   'P 1'
#
loop_
_entity.id
_entity.type
_entity.pdbx_description
1 polymer ?
#
loop_
_entity_poly.entity_id
_entity_poly.type
_entity_poly.pdbx_seq_one_letter_code
_entity_poly.pdbx_strand_id
1 'polypeptide(L)'
;MTTDSPTSRTSLLDVVAARTGKAPAAPRERRTRPLTGTAQHPLVLLAGGPKVGKSYALAAASADRRVARLAVVEVGGDQGAMDAYGAIPGARAELVEHDGTWADITAAIQAECAAEPTPGGLNVLAIDGATSLWAVLSREAQRGGRDLGPGGWAAVNSTWADFLTVLRTFPGPVVLTARVDGETIVDDALGRIRTQRDLAFETDVVVQATGHRRFTLAGARSLALSDVAESGPVELGDLVLADLFELLGADEAGAE
;
A
#
# COMPACT_ATOMS: atom_id res chain seq x y z
N MET A 1 -42.03 27.24 -52.65
CA MET A 1 -40.69 26.68 -52.42
C MET A 1 -40.13 27.34 -51.17
N THR A 2 -40.32 26.73 -50.04
CA THR A 2 -39.80 27.17 -48.73
C THR A 2 -38.57 26.35 -48.43
N THR A 3 -37.42 27.00 -48.44
CA THR A 3 -36.12 26.38 -48.06
C THR A 3 -36.00 26.40 -46.55
N ASP A 4 -36.12 25.22 -45.97
CA ASP A 4 -35.88 24.98 -44.53
C ASP A 4 -34.36 25.04 -44.33
N SER A 5 -33.88 26.02 -43.57
CA SER A 5 -32.48 26.12 -43.15
C SER A 5 -32.27 25.20 -41.92
N PRO A 6 -31.27 24.32 -41.94
CA PRO A 6 -31.01 23.46 -40.78
C PRO A 6 -30.46 24.30 -39.64
N THR A 7 -31.23 24.34 -38.54
CA THR A 7 -30.81 24.94 -37.26
C THR A 7 -29.61 24.11 -36.72
N SER A 8 -28.42 24.68 -36.81
CA SER A 8 -27.20 24.11 -36.23
C SER A 8 -27.41 23.98 -34.71
N ARG A 9 -27.51 22.74 -34.22
CA ARG A 9 -27.50 22.44 -32.79
C ARG A 9 -26.11 22.63 -32.24
N THR A 10 -25.87 23.68 -31.48
CA THR A 10 -24.63 23.89 -30.75
C THR A 10 -24.44 22.74 -29.76
N SER A 11 -23.30 22.02 -29.88
CA SER A 11 -22.96 20.94 -28.99
C SER A 11 -22.70 21.48 -27.56
N LEU A 12 -23.05 20.71 -26.54
CA LEU A 12 -22.70 21.01 -25.14
C LEU A 12 -21.20 21.22 -24.98
N LEU A 13 -20.39 20.52 -25.75
CA LEU A 13 -18.93 20.65 -25.78
C LEU A 13 -18.49 22.01 -26.30
N ASP A 14 -19.16 22.56 -27.33
CA ASP A 14 -18.88 23.89 -27.88
C ASP A 14 -19.24 25.00 -26.87
N VAL A 15 -20.33 24.80 -26.11
CA VAL A 15 -20.75 25.73 -25.05
C VAL A 15 -19.77 25.74 -23.89
N VAL A 16 -19.24 24.56 -23.50
CA VAL A 16 -18.22 24.44 -22.43
C VAL A 16 -16.89 25.02 -22.88
N ALA A 17 -16.45 24.74 -24.11
CA ALA A 17 -15.23 25.29 -24.68
C ALA A 17 -15.27 26.82 -24.76
N ALA A 18 -16.41 27.40 -25.17
CA ALA A 18 -16.60 28.85 -25.23
C ALA A 18 -16.57 29.52 -23.84
N ARG A 19 -17.03 28.83 -22.78
CA ARG A 19 -17.02 29.36 -21.40
C ARG A 19 -15.71 29.19 -20.68
N THR A 20 -14.94 28.13 -20.97
CA THR A 20 -13.71 27.79 -20.24
C THR A 20 -12.44 28.20 -20.98
N GLY A 21 -12.54 28.59 -22.27
CA GLY A 21 -11.39 28.88 -23.12
C GLY A 21 -10.49 27.67 -23.39
N LYS A 22 -10.92 26.46 -22.97
CA LYS A 22 -10.16 25.23 -23.09
C LYS A 22 -10.67 24.42 -24.28
N ALA A 23 -9.82 24.21 -25.27
CA ALA A 23 -10.14 23.33 -26.39
C ALA A 23 -10.51 21.91 -25.87
N PRO A 24 -11.51 21.24 -26.47
CA PRO A 24 -11.80 19.85 -26.10
C PRO A 24 -10.54 19.00 -26.28
N ALA A 25 -10.22 18.23 -25.25
CA ALA A 25 -9.07 17.31 -25.31
C ALA A 25 -9.25 16.34 -26.50
N ALA A 26 -8.18 16.08 -27.23
CA ALA A 26 -8.20 15.08 -28.30
C ALA A 26 -8.74 13.74 -27.73
N PRO A 27 -9.52 12.99 -28.53
CA PRO A 27 -10.02 11.68 -28.10
C PRO A 27 -8.86 10.80 -27.67
N ARG A 28 -8.89 10.32 -26.42
CA ARG A 28 -7.85 9.42 -25.92
C ARG A 28 -8.03 8.04 -26.55
N GLU A 29 -6.96 7.46 -27.03
CA GLU A 29 -6.96 6.08 -27.48
C GLU A 29 -7.43 5.14 -26.36
N ARG A 30 -8.33 4.21 -26.68
CA ARG A 30 -8.86 3.25 -25.73
C ARG A 30 -7.79 2.22 -25.40
N ARG A 31 -7.37 2.17 -24.11
CA ARG A 31 -6.44 1.17 -23.60
C ARG A 31 -7.17 0.28 -22.61
N THR A 32 -7.25 -1.00 -22.90
CA THR A 32 -7.88 -2.02 -22.05
C THR A 32 -7.03 -3.27 -22.02
N ARG A 33 -7.02 -3.97 -20.88
CA ARG A 33 -6.45 -5.31 -20.73
C ARG A 33 -7.48 -6.24 -20.10
N PRO A 34 -7.41 -7.55 -20.32
CA PRO A 34 -8.23 -8.52 -19.60
C PRO A 34 -7.90 -8.52 -18.09
N LEU A 35 -8.83 -9.04 -17.28
CA LEU A 35 -8.58 -9.34 -15.88
C LEU A 35 -7.68 -10.58 -15.79
N THR A 36 -6.67 -10.55 -14.92
CA THR A 36 -5.70 -11.65 -14.75
C THR A 36 -6.14 -12.66 -13.69
N GLY A 37 -7.04 -12.28 -12.77
CA GLY A 37 -7.42 -13.12 -11.63
C GLY A 37 -6.41 -13.12 -10.47
N THR A 38 -5.27 -12.46 -10.64
CA THR A 38 -4.18 -12.37 -9.66
C THR A 38 -3.89 -10.92 -9.28
N ALA A 39 -3.36 -10.70 -8.08
CA ALA A 39 -2.82 -9.42 -7.66
C ALA A 39 -1.31 -9.42 -7.95
N GLN A 40 -0.91 -8.95 -9.14
CA GLN A 40 0.50 -8.95 -9.56
C GLN A 40 1.43 -8.20 -8.58
N HIS A 41 0.95 -7.11 -7.99
CA HIS A 41 1.70 -6.29 -7.03
C HIS A 41 0.81 -6.03 -5.80
N PRO A 42 0.61 -7.05 -4.93
CA PRO A 42 -0.32 -6.92 -3.82
C PRO A 42 0.18 -5.93 -2.77
N LEU A 43 -0.70 -5.07 -2.31
CA LEU A 43 -0.49 -4.20 -1.17
C LEU A 43 -1.09 -4.85 0.07
N VAL A 44 -0.23 -5.30 0.98
CA VAL A 44 -0.60 -6.02 2.20
C VAL A 44 -0.51 -5.10 3.41
N LEU A 45 -1.56 -4.99 4.19
CA LEU A 45 -1.57 -4.29 5.47
C LEU A 45 -1.43 -5.29 6.61
N LEU A 46 -0.37 -5.17 7.40
CA LEU A 46 -0.12 -5.95 8.61
C LEU A 46 -0.35 -5.07 9.83
N ALA A 47 -1.53 -5.15 10.43
CA ALA A 47 -1.95 -4.31 11.53
C ALA A 47 -1.87 -5.03 12.88
N GLY A 48 -1.56 -4.32 13.97
CA GLY A 48 -1.54 -4.93 15.30
C GLY A 48 -0.89 -4.07 16.38
N GLY A 49 -1.02 -4.52 17.62
CA GLY A 49 -0.44 -3.89 18.79
C GLY A 49 1.10 -3.86 18.79
N PRO A 50 1.71 -3.28 19.81
CA PRO A 50 3.16 -3.27 19.95
C PRO A 50 3.71 -4.68 20.24
N LYS A 51 4.88 -5.00 19.67
CA LYS A 51 5.66 -6.23 19.94
C LYS A 51 4.90 -7.56 19.70
N VAL A 52 3.87 -7.54 18.85
CA VAL A 52 3.11 -8.74 18.46
C VAL A 52 3.77 -9.56 17.35
N GLY A 53 4.91 -9.10 16.78
CA GLY A 53 5.67 -9.84 15.79
C GLY A 53 5.56 -9.33 14.34
N LYS A 54 5.03 -8.11 14.10
CA LYS A 54 4.93 -7.54 12.73
C LYS A 54 6.29 -7.44 12.03
N SER A 55 7.25 -6.74 12.64
CA SER A 55 8.61 -6.59 12.11
C SER A 55 9.35 -7.94 12.06
N TYR A 56 9.07 -8.84 13.03
CA TYR A 56 9.58 -10.21 12.99
C TYR A 56 9.10 -10.95 11.73
N ALA A 57 7.82 -10.84 11.37
CA ALA A 57 7.28 -11.49 10.17
C ALA A 57 7.94 -10.98 8.88
N LEU A 58 8.27 -9.68 8.81
CA LEU A 58 9.03 -9.11 7.69
C LEU A 58 10.44 -9.71 7.62
N ALA A 59 11.17 -9.70 8.73
CA ALA A 59 12.53 -10.26 8.77
C ALA A 59 12.54 -11.76 8.45
N ALA A 60 11.59 -12.52 9.00
CA ALA A 60 11.45 -13.95 8.71
C ALA A 60 11.12 -14.22 7.24
N ALA A 61 10.32 -13.37 6.60
CA ALA A 61 10.04 -13.48 5.17
C ALA A 61 11.30 -13.37 4.31
N SER A 62 12.27 -12.54 4.72
CA SER A 62 13.55 -12.43 3.99
C SER A 62 14.40 -13.70 4.04
N ALA A 63 14.15 -14.60 4.99
CA ALA A 63 14.82 -15.89 5.09
C ALA A 63 14.22 -16.96 4.15
N ASP A 64 13.01 -16.74 3.64
CA ASP A 64 12.36 -17.66 2.69
C ASP A 64 13.09 -17.63 1.34
N ARG A 65 13.32 -18.81 0.76
CA ARG A 65 14.05 -18.94 -0.51
C ARG A 65 13.28 -18.38 -1.72
N ARG A 66 11.98 -18.23 -1.60
CA ARG A 66 11.12 -17.61 -2.63
C ARG A 66 11.30 -16.09 -2.69
N VAL A 67 11.85 -15.47 -1.64
CA VAL A 67 12.14 -14.04 -1.57
C VAL A 67 13.58 -13.79 -1.99
N ALA A 68 13.80 -13.20 -3.16
CA ALA A 68 15.12 -12.84 -3.65
C ALA A 68 15.69 -11.61 -2.91
N ARG A 69 14.84 -10.61 -2.65
CA ARG A 69 15.20 -9.38 -1.93
C ARG A 69 14.04 -8.87 -1.09
N LEU A 70 14.31 -8.40 0.11
CA LEU A 70 13.35 -7.69 0.94
C LEU A 70 13.98 -6.39 1.43
N ALA A 71 13.51 -5.26 0.90
CA ALA A 71 13.91 -3.92 1.32
C ALA A 71 12.92 -3.39 2.37
N VAL A 72 13.43 -2.87 3.48
CA VAL A 72 12.62 -2.34 4.58
C VAL A 72 12.89 -0.86 4.78
N VAL A 73 11.86 -0.04 4.63
CA VAL A 73 11.86 1.37 5.04
C VAL A 73 11.28 1.43 6.45
N GLU A 74 12.15 1.64 7.44
CA GLU A 74 11.77 1.68 8.86
C GLU A 74 11.44 3.11 9.26
N VAL A 75 10.16 3.40 9.57
CA VAL A 75 9.70 4.76 9.87
C VAL A 75 9.26 4.90 11.31
N GLY A 76 9.91 5.80 12.04
CA GLY A 76 9.55 6.12 13.42
C GLY A 76 10.75 6.34 14.33
N GLY A 77 10.50 6.38 15.65
CA GLY A 77 11.54 6.61 16.66
C GLY A 77 12.45 5.41 16.93
N ASP A 78 12.14 4.25 16.35
CA ASP A 78 12.84 3.00 16.58
C ASP A 78 13.69 2.60 15.36
N GLN A 79 14.27 3.58 14.65
CA GLN A 79 15.19 3.29 13.53
C GLN A 79 16.32 2.38 14.02
N GLY A 80 16.55 1.27 13.30
CA GLY A 80 17.47 0.21 13.70
C GLY A 80 16.86 -0.89 14.58
N ALA A 81 15.55 -0.84 14.87
CA ALA A 81 14.88 -1.94 15.59
C ALA A 81 14.88 -3.25 14.79
N MET A 82 14.90 -3.16 13.46
CA MET A 82 15.01 -4.30 12.56
C MET A 82 16.35 -5.03 12.69
N ASP A 83 17.44 -4.34 13.08
CA ASP A 83 18.78 -4.96 13.25
C ASP A 83 18.76 -6.14 14.23
N ALA A 84 17.89 -6.08 15.24
CA ALA A 84 17.72 -7.18 16.19
C ALA A 84 17.28 -8.49 15.52
N TYR A 85 16.59 -8.42 14.39
CA TYR A 85 16.10 -9.58 13.65
C TYR A 85 17.12 -10.14 12.65
N GLY A 86 18.24 -9.47 12.45
CA GLY A 86 19.37 -10.02 11.70
C GLY A 86 19.93 -11.32 12.28
N ALA A 87 19.61 -11.63 13.56
CA ALA A 87 19.93 -12.90 14.20
C ALA A 87 19.03 -14.07 13.75
N ILE A 88 17.95 -13.83 12.99
CA ILE A 88 17.10 -14.90 12.44
C ILE A 88 17.93 -15.66 11.40
N PRO A 89 18.07 -17.00 11.52
CA PRO A 89 18.85 -17.78 10.58
C PRO A 89 18.34 -17.59 9.14
N GLY A 90 19.25 -17.15 8.27
CA GLY A 90 18.92 -16.91 6.86
C GLY A 90 18.24 -15.57 6.55
N ALA A 91 18.00 -14.71 7.54
CA ALA A 91 17.44 -13.37 7.29
C ALA A 91 18.39 -12.55 6.39
N ARG A 92 17.80 -11.89 5.38
CA ARG A 92 18.51 -11.09 4.36
C ARG A 92 17.81 -9.76 4.10
N ALA A 93 16.98 -9.30 5.04
CA ALA A 93 16.34 -8.00 4.91
C ALA A 93 17.38 -6.88 4.86
N GLU A 94 17.17 -5.91 3.98
CA GLU A 94 18.02 -4.74 3.80
C GLU A 94 17.27 -3.51 4.30
N LEU A 95 17.92 -2.68 5.13
CA LEU A 95 17.35 -1.43 5.57
C LEU A 95 17.63 -0.34 4.55
N VAL A 96 16.58 0.37 4.15
CA VAL A 96 16.66 1.54 3.28
C VAL A 96 16.92 2.77 4.13
N GLU A 97 18.07 3.42 3.93
CA GLU A 97 18.46 4.61 4.69
C GLU A 97 17.67 5.84 4.28
N HIS A 98 17.31 6.68 5.28
CA HIS A 98 16.64 7.97 5.07
C HIS A 98 16.83 8.87 6.31
N ASP A 99 16.63 10.18 6.14
CA ASP A 99 16.79 11.19 7.20
C ASP A 99 15.54 11.38 8.09
N GLY A 100 14.47 10.67 7.82
CA GLY A 100 13.20 10.72 8.56
C GLY A 100 12.22 11.82 8.11
N THR A 101 12.57 12.63 7.12
CA THR A 101 11.63 13.57 6.50
C THR A 101 10.72 12.88 5.50
N TRP A 102 9.51 13.42 5.29
CA TRP A 102 8.60 12.90 4.27
C TRP A 102 9.23 12.88 2.88
N ALA A 103 9.94 13.96 2.54
CA ALA A 103 10.55 14.09 1.23
C ALA A 103 11.62 13.02 0.97
N ASP A 104 12.49 12.77 1.95
CA ASP A 104 13.57 11.81 1.81
C ASP A 104 13.05 10.35 1.86
N ILE A 105 12.12 10.04 2.78
CA ILE A 105 11.46 8.73 2.83
C ILE A 105 10.79 8.42 1.48
N THR A 106 10.03 9.36 0.92
CA THR A 106 9.34 9.11 -0.35
C THR A 106 10.29 9.02 -1.53
N ALA A 107 11.38 9.77 -1.53
CA ALA A 107 12.44 9.66 -2.54
C ALA A 107 13.14 8.28 -2.48
N ALA A 108 13.45 7.80 -1.28
CA ALA A 108 14.03 6.47 -1.08
C ALA A 108 13.08 5.37 -1.57
N ILE A 109 11.78 5.45 -1.26
CA ILE A 109 10.76 4.51 -1.75
C ILE A 109 10.64 4.57 -3.29
N GLN A 110 10.66 5.77 -3.88
CA GLN A 110 10.62 5.92 -5.33
C GLN A 110 11.85 5.28 -6.00
N ALA A 111 13.02 5.40 -5.38
CA ALA A 111 14.24 4.74 -5.86
C ALA A 111 14.10 3.22 -5.83
N GLU A 112 13.53 2.64 -4.77
CA GLU A 112 13.22 1.21 -4.70
C GLU A 112 12.19 0.77 -5.75
N CYS A 113 11.17 1.57 -6.01
CA CYS A 113 10.15 1.29 -7.04
C CYS A 113 10.73 1.37 -8.47
N ALA A 114 11.79 2.14 -8.69
CA ALA A 114 12.45 2.30 -9.98
C ALA A 114 13.64 1.35 -10.19
N ALA A 115 14.08 0.65 -9.15
CA ALA A 115 15.22 -0.25 -9.24
C ALA A 115 14.86 -1.52 -10.03
N GLU A 116 15.84 -2.05 -10.76
CA GLU A 116 15.69 -3.33 -11.43
C GLU A 116 15.50 -4.44 -10.39
N PRO A 117 14.50 -5.33 -10.58
CA PRO A 117 14.26 -6.43 -9.65
C PRO A 117 15.46 -7.36 -9.53
N THR A 118 15.78 -7.80 -8.32
CA THR A 118 16.77 -8.84 -8.09
C THR A 118 16.24 -10.17 -8.63
N PRO A 119 16.97 -10.85 -9.52
CA PRO A 119 16.49 -12.11 -10.10
C PRO A 119 16.49 -13.25 -9.08
N GLY A 120 15.69 -14.29 -9.36
CA GLY A 120 15.70 -15.54 -8.60
C GLY A 120 14.64 -15.61 -7.50
N GLY A 121 13.60 -14.79 -7.54
CA GLY A 121 12.47 -14.86 -6.63
C GLY A 121 11.75 -13.51 -6.49
N LEU A 122 10.88 -13.45 -5.51
CA LEU A 122 10.10 -12.26 -5.19
C LEU A 122 10.98 -11.12 -4.67
N ASN A 123 10.74 -9.93 -5.20
CA ASN A 123 11.21 -8.69 -4.59
C ASN A 123 10.09 -8.13 -3.73
N VAL A 124 10.39 -7.81 -2.48
CA VAL A 124 9.42 -7.33 -1.50
C VAL A 124 9.86 -5.98 -0.97
N LEU A 125 8.95 -5.01 -0.94
CA LEU A 125 9.15 -3.73 -0.27
C LEU A 125 8.30 -3.70 1.00
N ALA A 126 8.91 -3.40 2.14
CA ALA A 126 8.21 -3.26 3.40
C ALA A 126 8.33 -1.83 3.94
N ILE A 127 7.21 -1.24 4.33
CA ILE A 127 7.16 0.02 5.07
C ILE A 127 6.82 -0.32 6.52
N ASP A 128 7.86 -0.45 7.36
CA ASP A 128 7.65 -0.75 8.76
C ASP A 128 7.37 0.53 9.54
N GLY A 129 6.07 0.82 9.68
CA GLY A 129 5.56 1.98 10.38
C GLY A 129 4.69 2.93 9.56
N ALA A 130 3.70 2.44 8.79
CA ALA A 130 2.73 3.29 8.09
C ALA A 130 2.01 4.30 9.00
N THR A 131 1.76 3.92 10.27
CA THR A 131 1.27 4.84 11.32
C THR A 131 2.22 6.01 11.54
N SER A 132 3.52 5.74 11.64
CA SER A 132 4.54 6.76 11.84
C SER A 132 4.72 7.61 10.59
N LEU A 133 4.67 7.00 9.41
CA LEU A 133 4.76 7.70 8.13
C LEU A 133 3.61 8.70 7.94
N TRP A 134 2.38 8.28 8.24
CA TRP A 134 1.22 9.20 8.26
C TRP A 134 1.43 10.36 9.25
N ALA A 135 2.00 10.07 10.43
CA ALA A 135 2.30 11.11 11.41
C ALA A 135 3.41 12.06 10.95
N VAL A 136 4.41 11.58 10.18
CA VAL A 136 5.43 12.44 9.56
C VAL A 136 4.78 13.41 8.59
N LEU A 137 4.00 12.93 7.62
CA LEU A 137 3.28 13.75 6.64
C LEU A 137 2.37 14.77 7.33
N SER A 138 1.58 14.33 8.32
CA SER A 138 0.65 15.20 9.03
C SER A 138 1.36 16.30 9.81
N ARG A 139 2.47 15.98 10.49
CA ARG A 139 3.28 16.98 11.23
C ARG A 139 3.95 17.97 10.30
N GLU A 140 4.46 17.54 9.14
CA GLU A 140 5.07 18.44 8.18
C GLU A 140 4.05 19.41 7.60
N ALA A 141 2.85 18.95 7.29
CA ALA A 141 1.77 19.82 6.84
C ALA A 141 1.37 20.87 7.88
N GLN A 142 1.44 20.53 9.18
CA GLN A 142 1.11 21.42 10.30
C GLN A 142 2.29 22.28 10.80
N ARG A 143 3.46 22.21 10.15
CA ARG A 143 4.63 22.99 10.57
C ARG A 143 4.31 24.49 10.72
N GLY A 144 4.82 25.07 11.80
CA GLY A 144 4.59 26.49 12.16
C GLY A 144 3.25 26.74 12.85
N GLY A 145 2.60 25.72 13.43
CA GLY A 145 1.32 25.87 14.15
C GLY A 145 0.13 26.16 13.22
N ARG A 146 0.26 25.82 11.93
CA ARG A 146 -0.79 26.04 10.93
C ARG A 146 -1.99 25.12 11.21
N ASP A 147 -3.14 25.72 11.46
CA ASP A 147 -4.42 25.01 11.36
C ASP A 147 -4.73 24.82 9.87
N LEU A 148 -4.80 23.55 9.44
CA LEU A 148 -4.98 23.23 8.04
C LEU A 148 -6.40 23.49 7.54
N GLY A 149 -7.38 23.47 8.45
CA GLY A 149 -8.78 23.47 8.04
C GLY A 149 -9.14 22.31 7.08
N PRO A 150 -10.39 22.22 6.59
CA PRO A 150 -10.80 21.12 5.71
C PRO A 150 -10.02 21.04 4.39
N GLY A 151 -9.70 22.18 3.78
CA GLY A 151 -8.94 22.22 2.51
C GLY A 151 -7.50 21.75 2.62
N GLY A 152 -6.83 22.09 3.72
CA GLY A 152 -5.46 21.63 3.98
C GLY A 152 -5.41 20.12 4.24
N TRP A 153 -6.35 19.59 4.99
CA TRP A 153 -6.45 18.13 5.19
C TRP A 153 -6.78 17.37 3.90
N ALA A 154 -7.58 17.96 3.00
CA ALA A 154 -7.81 17.37 1.69
C ALA A 154 -6.51 17.25 0.88
N ALA A 155 -5.63 18.27 0.93
CA ALA A 155 -4.32 18.22 0.29
C ALA A 155 -3.42 17.13 0.91
N VAL A 156 -3.39 16.99 2.23
CA VAL A 156 -2.63 15.93 2.92
C VAL A 156 -3.11 14.55 2.51
N ASN A 157 -4.43 14.33 2.45
CA ASN A 157 -5.01 13.08 2.00
C ASN A 157 -4.69 12.80 0.52
N SER A 158 -4.69 13.84 -0.34
CA SER A 158 -4.26 13.69 -1.75
C SER A 158 -2.81 13.25 -1.86
N THR A 159 -1.91 13.88 -1.10
CA THR A 159 -0.48 13.48 -1.05
C THR A 159 -0.31 12.03 -0.60
N TRP A 160 -1.11 11.58 0.38
CA TRP A 160 -1.11 10.18 0.81
C TRP A 160 -1.61 9.23 -0.28
N ALA A 161 -2.67 9.58 -0.99
CA ALA A 161 -3.19 8.78 -2.11
C ALA A 161 -2.17 8.67 -3.26
N ASP A 162 -1.47 9.78 -3.57
CA ASP A 162 -0.39 9.79 -4.56
C ASP A 162 0.76 8.86 -4.13
N PHE A 163 1.12 8.88 -2.85
CA PHE A 163 2.11 7.97 -2.28
C PHE A 163 1.70 6.50 -2.43
N LEU A 164 0.45 6.12 -2.12
CA LEU A 164 -0.04 4.75 -2.34
C LEU A 164 -0.01 4.36 -3.82
N THR A 165 -0.25 5.31 -4.72
CA THR A 165 -0.12 5.08 -6.17
C THR A 165 1.32 4.76 -6.56
N VAL A 166 2.30 5.44 -5.96
CA VAL A 166 3.73 5.12 -6.16
C VAL A 166 4.04 3.70 -5.67
N LEU A 167 3.59 3.31 -4.49
CA LEU A 167 3.82 1.94 -3.97
C LEU A 167 3.32 0.85 -4.93
N ARG A 168 2.22 1.10 -5.65
CA ARG A 168 1.68 0.16 -6.64
C ARG A 168 2.52 0.05 -7.92
N THR A 169 3.56 0.86 -8.07
CA THR A 169 4.53 0.73 -9.17
C THR A 169 5.71 -0.18 -8.83
N PHE A 170 5.84 -0.58 -7.57
CA PHE A 170 6.89 -1.52 -7.15
C PHE A 170 6.67 -2.88 -7.84
N PRO A 171 7.73 -3.50 -8.42
CA PRO A 171 7.61 -4.74 -9.18
C PRO A 171 7.53 -5.99 -8.28
N GLY A 172 6.59 -6.01 -7.33
CA GLY A 172 6.41 -7.10 -6.39
C GLY A 172 5.45 -6.75 -5.25
N PRO A 173 5.32 -7.62 -4.24
CA PRO A 173 4.52 -7.36 -3.06
C PRO A 173 5.03 -6.18 -2.24
N VAL A 174 4.11 -5.35 -1.74
CA VAL A 174 4.40 -4.29 -0.78
C VAL A 174 3.70 -4.58 0.54
N VAL A 175 4.43 -4.53 1.65
CA VAL A 175 3.87 -4.75 2.99
C VAL A 175 3.94 -3.47 3.80
N LEU A 176 2.82 -3.03 4.33
CA LEU A 176 2.70 -1.89 5.24
C LEU A 176 2.42 -2.40 6.64
N THR A 177 3.24 -2.06 7.63
CA THR A 177 2.85 -2.33 9.02
C THR A 177 2.14 -1.13 9.64
N ALA A 178 1.10 -1.38 10.44
CA ALA A 178 0.38 -0.34 11.14
C ALA A 178 0.08 -0.71 12.59
N ARG A 179 -0.09 0.31 13.43
CA ARG A 179 -0.51 0.16 14.82
C ARG A 179 -2.02 0.16 14.90
N VAL A 180 -2.56 -0.60 15.85
CA VAL A 180 -3.98 -0.65 16.18
C VAL A 180 -4.17 -0.10 17.60
N ASP A 181 -5.23 0.69 17.83
CA ASP A 181 -5.60 1.19 19.16
C ASP A 181 -6.42 0.15 19.93
N GLY A 182 -6.02 -0.07 21.19
CA GLY A 182 -6.74 -0.94 22.12
C GLY A 182 -6.46 -2.43 21.98
N GLU A 183 -7.12 -3.22 22.81
CA GLU A 183 -7.15 -4.67 22.66
C GLU A 183 -7.99 -5.03 21.45
N THR A 184 -7.45 -5.89 20.63
CA THR A 184 -8.04 -6.32 19.36
C THR A 184 -9.30 -7.13 19.62
N ILE A 185 -10.45 -6.54 19.38
CA ILE A 185 -11.71 -7.26 19.24
C ILE A 185 -11.94 -7.44 17.75
N VAL A 186 -12.05 -8.67 17.32
CA VAL A 186 -12.07 -9.08 15.91
C VAL A 186 -13.14 -8.38 15.09
N ASP A 187 -14.29 -8.08 15.67
CA ASP A 187 -15.47 -7.53 14.97
C ASP A 187 -15.37 -6.03 14.67
N ASP A 188 -14.39 -5.29 15.23
CA ASP A 188 -14.23 -3.83 15.02
C ASP A 188 -12.77 -3.42 14.76
N ALA A 189 -11.96 -4.37 14.36
CA ALA A 189 -10.50 -4.21 14.27
C ALA A 189 -10.07 -3.21 13.21
N LEU A 190 -10.77 -3.14 12.09
CA LEU A 190 -10.43 -2.27 10.96
C LEU A 190 -10.64 -0.79 11.31
N GLY A 191 -11.59 -0.47 12.19
CA GLY A 191 -11.88 0.90 12.62
C GLY A 191 -10.82 1.53 13.53
N ARG A 192 -9.84 0.75 14.03
CA ARG A 192 -8.85 1.18 15.03
C ARG A 192 -7.41 1.24 14.52
N ILE A 193 -7.21 1.08 13.24
CA ILE A 193 -5.88 1.20 12.65
C ILE A 193 -5.43 2.65 12.70
N ARG A 194 -4.30 2.92 13.37
CA ARG A 194 -3.74 4.27 13.56
C ARG A 194 -2.94 4.71 12.34
N THR A 195 -3.65 5.09 11.28
CA THR A 195 -3.03 5.63 10.08
C THR A 195 -4.04 6.51 9.34
N GLN A 196 -3.81 6.82 8.06
CA GLN A 196 -4.85 7.42 7.22
C GLN A 196 -6.06 6.45 7.18
N ARG A 197 -7.24 7.00 7.43
CA ARG A 197 -8.48 6.28 7.73
C ARG A 197 -8.86 5.23 6.69
N ASP A 198 -8.56 5.51 5.42
CA ASP A 198 -8.98 4.68 4.30
C ASP A 198 -7.92 3.64 3.89
N LEU A 199 -6.75 3.58 4.58
CA LEU A 199 -5.65 2.69 4.20
C LEU A 199 -6.09 1.22 4.08
N ALA A 200 -6.93 0.73 4.98
CA ALA A 200 -7.41 -0.65 4.92
C ALA A 200 -8.26 -0.93 3.67
N PHE A 201 -8.97 0.08 3.14
CA PHE A 201 -9.72 -0.05 1.88
C PHE A 201 -8.83 0.02 0.64
N GLU A 202 -7.67 0.67 0.76
CA GLU A 202 -6.71 0.82 -0.32
C GLU A 202 -5.77 -0.39 -0.46
N THR A 203 -5.72 -1.26 0.54
CA THR A 203 -4.90 -2.48 0.50
C THR A 203 -5.66 -3.67 -0.06
N ASP A 204 -4.93 -4.62 -0.65
CA ASP A 204 -5.51 -5.82 -1.25
C ASP A 204 -5.76 -6.91 -0.20
N VAL A 205 -4.96 -6.91 0.86
CA VAL A 205 -5.09 -7.84 1.98
C VAL A 205 -4.86 -7.11 3.30
N VAL A 206 -5.67 -7.42 4.28
CA VAL A 206 -5.50 -6.98 5.67
C VAL A 206 -5.26 -8.20 6.55
N VAL A 207 -4.10 -8.25 7.17
CA VAL A 207 -3.72 -9.23 8.19
C VAL A 207 -3.60 -8.52 9.52
N GLN A 208 -4.23 -9.07 10.54
CA GLN A 208 -4.20 -8.54 11.88
C GLN A 208 -3.39 -9.42 12.81
N ALA A 209 -2.45 -8.84 13.54
CA ALA A 209 -1.79 -9.52 14.65
C ALA A 209 -2.65 -9.39 15.92
N THR A 210 -3.20 -10.51 16.36
CA THR A 210 -4.12 -10.61 17.52
C THR A 210 -3.43 -10.98 18.82
N GLY A 211 -2.15 -11.37 18.75
CA GLY A 211 -1.31 -11.72 19.89
C GLY A 211 0.14 -11.91 19.47
N HIS A 212 1.00 -12.34 20.40
CA HIS A 212 2.40 -12.59 20.06
C HIS A 212 2.51 -13.69 19.00
N ARG A 213 2.94 -13.30 17.78
CA ARG A 213 3.05 -14.17 16.59
C ARG A 213 1.76 -14.91 16.23
N ARG A 214 0.61 -14.34 16.58
CA ARG A 214 -0.70 -14.85 16.19
C ARG A 214 -1.33 -13.86 15.23
N PHE A 215 -1.65 -14.33 14.04
CA PHE A 215 -2.15 -13.50 12.96
C PHE A 215 -3.50 -14.02 12.49
N THR A 216 -4.32 -13.11 12.01
CA THR A 216 -5.65 -13.41 11.49
C THR A 216 -5.82 -12.67 10.15
N LEU A 217 -6.30 -13.36 9.14
CA LEU A 217 -6.73 -12.74 7.89
C LEU A 217 -8.06 -12.02 8.15
N ALA A 218 -8.05 -10.70 8.07
CA ALA A 218 -9.22 -9.86 8.31
C ALA A 218 -9.98 -9.50 7.02
N GLY A 219 -9.33 -9.55 5.87
CA GLY A 219 -9.95 -9.30 4.57
C GLY A 219 -8.96 -9.47 3.42
N ALA A 220 -9.46 -9.84 2.25
CA ALA A 220 -8.65 -9.99 1.05
C ALA A 220 -9.47 -9.69 -0.22
N ARG A 221 -8.83 -9.04 -1.19
CA ARG A 221 -9.33 -8.88 -2.57
C ARG A 221 -8.77 -10.01 -3.44
N SER A 222 -9.13 -11.24 -3.13
CA SER A 222 -8.66 -12.42 -3.87
C SER A 222 -9.74 -13.49 -3.84
N LEU A 223 -10.08 -14.05 -4.99
CA LEU A 223 -11.03 -15.16 -5.05
C LEU A 223 -10.49 -16.41 -4.35
N ALA A 224 -9.17 -16.63 -4.38
CA ALA A 224 -8.54 -17.74 -3.66
C ALA A 224 -8.67 -17.63 -2.13
N LEU A 225 -8.84 -16.40 -1.62
CA LEU A 225 -8.97 -16.11 -0.19
C LEU A 225 -10.39 -15.68 0.21
N SER A 226 -11.32 -15.47 -0.73
CA SER A 226 -12.67 -15.01 -0.44
C SER A 226 -13.48 -16.02 0.35
N ASP A 227 -13.44 -17.29 -0.04
CA ASP A 227 -14.16 -18.38 0.64
C ASP A 227 -13.67 -18.55 2.10
N VAL A 228 -12.39 -18.23 2.31
CA VAL A 228 -11.74 -18.22 3.62
C VAL A 228 -12.24 -17.04 4.45
N ALA A 229 -12.35 -15.86 3.86
CA ALA A 229 -12.80 -14.64 4.52
C ALA A 229 -14.34 -14.62 4.78
N GLU A 230 -15.15 -15.23 3.94
CA GLU A 230 -16.61 -15.34 4.14
C GLU A 230 -16.99 -16.19 5.37
N SER A 231 -16.11 -17.10 5.80
CA SER A 231 -16.30 -17.94 7.00
C SER A 231 -16.00 -17.18 8.30
N GLY A 232 -15.58 -15.93 8.22
CA GLY A 232 -15.11 -15.09 9.34
C GLY A 232 -13.58 -14.98 9.39
N PRO A 233 -13.04 -14.29 10.40
CA PRO A 233 -11.59 -14.13 10.54
C PRO A 233 -10.87 -15.46 10.67
N VAL A 234 -9.85 -15.70 9.83
CA VAL A 234 -9.11 -16.96 9.79
C VAL A 234 -7.79 -16.81 10.55
N GLU A 235 -7.61 -17.64 11.56
CA GLU A 235 -6.34 -17.72 12.28
C GLU A 235 -5.27 -18.35 11.38
N LEU A 236 -4.17 -17.61 11.14
CA LEU A 236 -3.03 -18.04 10.33
C LEU A 236 -1.90 -18.65 11.19
N GLY A 237 -2.03 -18.60 12.53
CA GLY A 237 -0.93 -18.93 13.42
C GLY A 237 0.28 -18.01 13.18
N ASP A 238 1.47 -18.58 13.01
CA ASP A 238 2.64 -17.84 12.53
C ASP A 238 2.43 -17.44 11.06
N LEU A 239 2.56 -16.16 10.76
CA LEU A 239 2.40 -15.65 9.40
C LEU A 239 3.64 -15.94 8.56
N VAL A 240 3.48 -16.74 7.52
CA VAL A 240 4.47 -16.91 6.46
C VAL A 240 4.05 -16.01 5.28
N LEU A 241 4.69 -14.85 5.17
CA LEU A 241 4.33 -13.87 4.12
C LEU A 241 4.53 -14.41 2.71
N ALA A 242 5.53 -15.25 2.48
CA ALA A 242 5.76 -15.86 1.18
C ALA A 242 4.59 -16.75 0.73
N ASP A 243 3.95 -17.49 1.65
CA ASP A 243 2.75 -18.27 1.35
C ASP A 243 1.57 -17.36 0.97
N LEU A 244 1.43 -16.23 1.67
CA LEU A 244 0.41 -15.23 1.36
C LEU A 244 0.63 -14.64 -0.05
N PHE A 245 1.86 -14.32 -0.41
CA PHE A 245 2.19 -13.77 -1.74
C PHE A 245 1.89 -14.79 -2.85
N GLU A 246 2.23 -16.07 -2.65
CA GLU A 246 1.91 -17.15 -3.57
C GLU A 246 0.39 -17.30 -3.78
N LEU A 247 -0.38 -17.30 -2.68
CA LEU A 247 -1.85 -17.34 -2.74
C LEU A 247 -2.48 -16.14 -3.47
N LEU A 248 -1.80 -15.01 -3.49
CA LEU A 248 -2.21 -13.81 -4.23
C LEU A 248 -1.76 -13.84 -5.70
N GLY A 249 -0.94 -14.82 -6.10
CA GLY A 249 -0.42 -14.97 -7.45
C GLY A 249 0.78 -14.06 -7.75
N ALA A 250 1.51 -13.62 -6.72
CA ALA A 250 2.69 -12.77 -6.91
C ALA A 250 3.86 -13.50 -7.57
N ASP A 251 3.95 -14.81 -7.43
CA ASP A 251 5.02 -15.64 -8.04
C ASP A 251 4.97 -15.67 -9.56
N GLU A 252 3.80 -15.50 -10.16
CA GLU A 252 3.62 -15.57 -11.61
C GLU A 252 4.08 -14.29 -12.33
N ALA A 253 4.23 -13.18 -11.61
CA ALA A 253 4.58 -11.88 -12.19
C ALA A 253 6.07 -11.72 -12.55
N GLY A 254 6.95 -12.58 -12.04
CA GLY A 254 8.40 -12.53 -12.27
C GLY A 254 8.94 -13.51 -13.33
N ALA A 255 8.08 -14.21 -14.06
CA ALA A 255 8.45 -15.29 -14.98
C ALA A 255 8.38 -14.89 -16.47
N GLU A 256 8.22 -13.60 -16.82
CA GLU A 256 8.30 -13.12 -18.22
C GLU A 256 9.62 -12.46 -18.55
#